data_d4d10396831d7ca5a01b857529ec1fc8
#
_entry.id   d4d10396831d7ca5a01b857529ec1fc8
#
_cell.length_a   1.000
_cell.length_b   1.000
_cell.length_c   1.000
_cell.angle_alpha   90.00
_cell.angle_beta   90.00
_cell.angle_gamma   90.00
#
_symmetry.space_group_name_H-M   'P 1'
#
loop_
_entity.id
_entity.type
_entity.pdbx_description
1 polymer ?
#
loop_
_entity_poly.entity_id
_entity_poly.type
_entity_poly.pdbx_seq_one_letter_code
_entity_poly.pdbx_strand_id
1 'polypeptide(L)'
;QRNELLSDKQITNRKRFGRLLFTNIFIHINQRENIDDLSFELFEKEYKVLKNYLPNNISNILDIGCGLGIINIFLQQHYNTNLKFFLIDKNRVDLKIKYGFNENYESYNDLRETKKLLSNNDIKKENIFIIDADKQINIDYTIELVISLKSMGYHYPYEKYLPLLKKVTSKDCTFIFDLASERYKDFEILKKHFKELKVIYEEESIHPLKRVICSGLIKNI
;
A
#
# COMPACT_ATOMS: atom_id res chain seq x y z
N GLN A 1 -10.32 4.73 2.07
CA GLN A 1 -10.68 4.45 0.67
C GLN A 1 -12.19 4.36 0.46
N ARG A 2 -12.95 3.55 1.20
CA ARG A 2 -14.41 3.41 0.99
C ARG A 2 -15.22 4.65 1.37
N ASN A 3 -14.78 5.45 2.34
CA ASN A 3 -15.49 6.68 2.72
C ASN A 3 -15.26 7.81 1.71
N GLU A 4 -14.14 7.82 1.02
CA GLU A 4 -13.81 8.78 -0.04
C GLU A 4 -14.70 8.64 -1.27
N LEU A 5 -15.25 7.43 -1.47
CA LEU A 5 -16.21 7.11 -2.53
C LEU A 5 -17.67 7.35 -2.15
N LEU A 6 -17.94 7.80 -0.92
CA LEU A 6 -19.29 7.97 -0.40
C LEU A 6 -19.61 9.44 -0.18
N SER A 7 -20.78 9.88 -0.63
CA SER A 7 -21.33 11.18 -0.22
C SER A 7 -21.65 11.23 1.27
N ASP A 8 -21.75 12.42 1.86
CA ASP A 8 -22.09 12.61 3.28
C ASP A 8 -23.40 11.91 3.69
N LYS A 9 -24.38 11.90 2.79
CA LYS A 9 -25.65 11.19 2.98
C LYS A 9 -25.45 9.66 3.04
N GLN A 10 -24.55 9.13 2.21
CA GLN A 10 -24.23 7.72 2.19
C GLN A 10 -23.39 7.31 3.41
N ILE A 11 -22.48 8.16 3.88
CA ILE A 11 -21.74 7.98 5.14
C ILE A 11 -22.70 7.93 6.32
N THR A 12 -23.68 8.82 6.37
CA THR A 12 -24.71 8.85 7.41
C THR A 12 -25.56 7.58 7.39
N ASN A 13 -26.02 7.15 6.23
CA ASN A 13 -26.79 5.91 6.07
C ASN A 13 -25.99 4.67 6.46
N ARG A 14 -24.71 4.62 6.13
CA ARG A 14 -23.80 3.54 6.54
C ARG A 14 -23.66 3.43 8.06
N LYS A 15 -23.58 4.56 8.76
CA LYS A 15 -23.57 4.60 10.24
C LYS A 15 -24.90 4.09 10.82
N ARG A 16 -26.03 4.43 10.18
CA ARG A 16 -27.39 4.09 10.66
C ARG A 16 -27.77 2.63 10.42
N PHE A 17 -27.47 2.08 9.27
CA PHE A 17 -27.94 0.73 8.85
C PHE A 17 -26.90 -0.37 9.05
N GLY A 18 -25.71 -0.05 9.53
CA GLY A 18 -24.61 -0.98 9.64
C GLY A 18 -23.90 -1.24 8.30
N ARG A 19 -22.63 -1.57 8.42
CA ARG A 19 -21.70 -1.59 7.29
C ARG A 19 -21.98 -2.67 6.26
N LEU A 20 -22.30 -3.90 6.70
CA LEU A 20 -22.52 -5.03 5.79
C LEU A 20 -23.77 -4.82 4.93
N LEU A 21 -24.88 -4.41 5.56
CA LEU A 21 -26.13 -4.16 4.85
C LEU A 21 -25.96 -3.00 3.86
N PHE A 22 -25.35 -1.90 4.31
CA PHE A 22 -25.09 -0.75 3.45
C PHE A 22 -24.18 -1.10 2.28
N THR A 23 -23.09 -1.85 2.50
CA THR A 23 -22.16 -2.24 1.43
C THR A 23 -22.85 -3.12 0.40
N ASN A 24 -23.65 -4.10 0.81
CA ASN A 24 -24.40 -4.94 -0.12
C ASN A 24 -25.40 -4.13 -0.95
N ILE A 25 -26.17 -3.23 -0.31
CA ILE A 25 -27.11 -2.36 -1.01
C ILE A 25 -26.36 -1.41 -1.96
N PHE A 26 -25.25 -0.84 -1.52
CA PHE A 26 -24.44 0.08 -2.31
C PHE A 26 -23.87 -0.58 -3.57
N ILE A 27 -23.35 -1.81 -3.44
CA ILE A 27 -22.81 -2.58 -4.58
C ILE A 27 -23.94 -2.93 -5.58
N HIS A 28 -25.14 -3.21 -5.10
CA HIS A 28 -26.28 -3.52 -5.97
C HIS A 28 -26.85 -2.28 -6.68
N ILE A 29 -26.78 -1.10 -6.05
CA ILE A 29 -27.33 0.15 -6.61
C ILE A 29 -26.35 0.83 -7.58
N ASN A 30 -25.05 0.79 -7.26
CA ASN A 30 -24.03 1.34 -8.14
C ASN A 30 -23.49 0.22 -9.00
N GLN A 31 -23.71 0.33 -10.30
CA GLN A 31 -23.20 -0.63 -11.28
C GLN A 31 -21.68 -0.82 -11.08
N ARG A 32 -21.20 -2.05 -11.25
CA ARG A 32 -19.77 -2.42 -11.04
C ARG A 32 -18.79 -1.49 -11.75
N GLU A 33 -19.12 -1.07 -12.96
CA GLU A 33 -18.34 -0.15 -13.80
C GLU A 33 -17.96 1.15 -13.07
N ASN A 34 -18.92 1.78 -12.35
CA ASN A 34 -18.63 3.01 -11.60
C ASN A 34 -17.68 2.80 -10.40
N ILE A 35 -17.62 1.62 -9.82
CA ILE A 35 -16.75 1.34 -8.67
C ILE A 35 -15.32 1.11 -9.15
N ASP A 36 -15.15 0.47 -10.29
CA ASP A 36 -13.84 0.21 -10.88
C ASP A 36 -13.19 1.52 -11.34
N ASP A 37 -13.94 2.39 -12.02
CA ASP A 37 -13.48 3.72 -12.45
C ASP A 37 -13.09 4.60 -11.25
N LEU A 38 -13.94 4.69 -10.23
CA LEU A 38 -13.66 5.45 -9.02
C LEU A 38 -12.43 4.91 -8.24
N SER A 39 -12.25 3.59 -8.26
CA SER A 39 -11.06 2.98 -7.63
C SER A 39 -9.79 3.35 -8.41
N PHE A 40 -9.86 3.32 -9.74
CA PHE A 40 -8.74 3.71 -10.59
C PHE A 40 -8.37 5.19 -10.43
N GLU A 41 -9.36 6.09 -10.41
CA GLU A 41 -9.16 7.53 -10.15
C GLU A 41 -8.47 7.80 -8.81
N LEU A 42 -8.82 7.05 -7.76
CA LEU A 42 -8.16 7.19 -6.44
C LEU A 42 -6.68 6.83 -6.52
N PHE A 43 -6.34 5.70 -7.16
CA PHE A 43 -4.95 5.30 -7.32
C PHE A 43 -4.18 6.21 -8.29
N GLU A 44 -4.85 6.79 -9.28
CA GLU A 44 -4.25 7.82 -10.12
C GLU A 44 -3.85 9.06 -9.31
N LYS A 45 -4.69 9.51 -8.37
CA LYS A 45 -4.36 10.59 -7.44
C LYS A 45 -3.16 10.23 -6.55
N GLU A 46 -3.14 9.00 -6.00
CA GLU A 46 -1.99 8.51 -5.25
C GLU A 46 -0.71 8.53 -6.10
N TYR A 47 -0.77 8.02 -7.33
CA TYR A 47 0.37 8.06 -8.26
C TYR A 47 0.83 9.50 -8.57
N LYS A 48 -0.09 10.46 -8.77
CA LYS A 48 0.26 11.87 -9.02
C LYS A 48 1.08 12.48 -7.87
N VAL A 49 0.85 12.04 -6.65
CA VAL A 49 1.68 12.42 -5.49
C VAL A 49 3.05 11.76 -5.55
N LEU A 50 3.11 10.46 -5.92
CA LEU A 50 4.36 9.69 -5.90
C LEU A 50 5.31 10.06 -7.02
N LYS A 51 4.81 10.31 -8.24
CA LYS A 51 5.61 10.37 -9.48
C LYS A 51 6.81 11.32 -9.44
N ASN A 52 6.72 12.41 -8.67
CA ASN A 52 7.80 13.41 -8.54
C ASN A 52 8.92 12.97 -7.58
N TYR A 53 8.74 11.86 -6.89
CA TYR A 53 9.63 11.33 -5.86
C TYR A 53 10.13 9.93 -6.18
N LEU A 54 9.71 9.37 -7.31
CA LEU A 54 10.15 8.06 -7.75
C LEU A 54 11.61 8.12 -8.21
N PRO A 55 12.46 7.16 -7.79
CA PRO A 55 13.84 7.09 -8.23
C PRO A 55 13.93 6.74 -9.73
N ASN A 56 14.98 7.17 -10.37
CA ASN A 56 15.27 6.79 -11.75
C ASN A 56 15.92 5.38 -11.81
N ASN A 57 15.75 4.69 -12.95
CA ASN A 57 16.51 3.47 -13.29
C ASN A 57 16.45 2.38 -12.22
N ILE A 58 15.26 1.87 -11.91
CA ILE A 58 15.03 0.74 -11.02
C ILE A 58 14.60 -0.51 -11.79
N SER A 59 14.80 -1.66 -11.18
CA SER A 59 14.40 -2.97 -11.71
C SER A 59 13.46 -3.72 -10.79
N ASN A 60 13.52 -3.49 -9.47
CA ASN A 60 12.82 -4.27 -8.47
C ASN A 60 12.07 -3.37 -7.48
N ILE A 61 10.77 -3.59 -7.37
CA ILE A 61 9.87 -2.86 -6.48
C ILE A 61 9.33 -3.81 -5.43
N LEU A 62 9.31 -3.39 -4.18
CA LEU A 62 8.64 -4.07 -3.07
C LEU A 62 7.43 -3.24 -2.63
N ASP A 63 6.23 -3.83 -2.73
CA ASP A 63 4.99 -3.22 -2.25
C ASP A 63 4.48 -3.99 -1.03
N ILE A 64 4.47 -3.32 0.14
CA ILE A 64 4.07 -3.91 1.42
C ILE A 64 2.64 -3.50 1.75
N GLY A 65 1.76 -4.49 1.84
CA GLY A 65 0.31 -4.28 1.95
C GLY A 65 -0.28 -3.89 0.60
N CYS A 66 0.11 -4.62 -0.43
CA CYS A 66 -0.19 -4.28 -1.83
C CYS A 66 -1.69 -4.27 -2.15
N GLY A 67 -2.53 -4.93 -1.38
CA GLY A 67 -3.94 -5.11 -1.73
C GLY A 67 -4.10 -5.73 -3.12
N LEU A 68 -4.88 -5.10 -3.98
CA LEU A 68 -5.04 -5.51 -5.39
C LEU A 68 -3.85 -5.09 -6.28
N GLY A 69 -2.88 -4.35 -5.75
CA GLY A 69 -1.68 -3.96 -6.46
C GLY A 69 -1.88 -2.88 -7.52
N ILE A 70 -2.99 -2.12 -7.50
CA ILE A 70 -3.34 -1.16 -8.56
C ILE A 70 -2.25 -0.11 -8.75
N ILE A 71 -1.60 0.37 -7.68
CA ILE A 71 -0.51 1.34 -7.80
C ILE A 71 0.65 0.83 -8.66
N ASN A 72 0.88 -0.50 -8.67
CA ASN A 72 1.96 -1.11 -9.45
C ASN A 72 1.69 -1.07 -10.96
N ILE A 73 0.43 -0.95 -11.39
CA ILE A 73 0.08 -0.72 -12.81
C ILE A 73 0.60 0.67 -13.22
N PHE A 74 0.37 1.69 -12.41
CA PHE A 74 0.89 3.04 -12.67
C PHE A 74 2.42 3.10 -12.64
N LEU A 75 3.06 2.36 -11.74
CA LEU A 75 4.51 2.26 -11.68
C LEU A 75 5.08 1.55 -12.91
N GLN A 76 4.45 0.48 -13.40
CA GLN A 76 4.84 -0.17 -14.65
C GLN A 76 4.75 0.80 -15.83
N GLN A 77 3.68 1.57 -15.92
CA GLN A 77 3.51 2.58 -16.97
C GLN A 77 4.53 3.72 -16.86
N HIS A 78 4.84 4.17 -15.63
CA HIS A 78 5.81 5.22 -15.36
C HIS A 78 7.19 4.87 -15.87
N TYR A 79 7.68 3.69 -15.50
CA TYR A 79 9.04 3.26 -15.86
C TYR A 79 9.13 2.69 -17.27
N ASN A 80 8.06 2.09 -17.75
CA ASN A 80 7.98 1.44 -19.07
C ASN A 80 9.16 0.52 -19.37
N THR A 81 9.63 -0.22 -18.35
CA THR A 81 10.75 -1.16 -18.42
C THR A 81 10.35 -2.54 -17.89
N ASN A 82 11.23 -3.52 -17.91
CA ASN A 82 10.95 -4.86 -17.41
C ASN A 82 11.11 -4.93 -15.87
N LEU A 83 10.18 -4.30 -15.13
CA LEU A 83 10.18 -4.29 -13.66
C LEU A 83 9.79 -5.65 -13.08
N LYS A 84 10.36 -5.98 -11.91
CA LYS A 84 9.89 -7.06 -11.04
C LYS A 84 9.18 -6.49 -9.82
N PHE A 85 8.03 -7.04 -9.49
CA PHE A 85 7.18 -6.61 -8.40
C PHE A 85 7.11 -7.70 -7.33
N PHE A 86 7.57 -7.38 -6.13
CA PHE A 86 7.48 -8.21 -4.93
C PHE A 86 6.33 -7.68 -4.08
N LEU A 87 5.23 -8.41 -4.03
CA LEU A 87 3.95 -7.95 -3.49
C LEU A 87 3.64 -8.71 -2.21
N ILE A 88 3.75 -8.02 -1.08
CA ILE A 88 3.48 -8.60 0.24
C ILE A 88 2.09 -8.18 0.69
N ASP A 89 1.23 -9.14 1.02
CA ASP A 89 -0.02 -8.91 1.73
C ASP A 89 -0.48 -10.19 2.42
N LYS A 90 -1.49 -10.10 3.29
CA LYS A 90 -2.17 -11.28 3.83
C LYS A 90 -3.06 -11.90 2.76
N ASN A 91 -3.00 -13.22 2.65
CA ASN A 91 -3.78 -13.97 1.67
C ASN A 91 -4.99 -14.65 2.34
N ARG A 92 -5.90 -13.84 2.89
CA ARG A 92 -7.13 -14.34 3.50
C ARG A 92 -8.25 -13.31 3.43
N VAL A 93 -9.49 -13.80 3.47
CA VAL A 93 -10.70 -12.98 3.55
C VAL A 93 -11.39 -13.24 4.87
N ASP A 94 -11.28 -12.30 5.79
CA ASP A 94 -11.93 -12.39 7.10
C ASP A 94 -13.38 -11.87 7.04
N LEU A 95 -14.31 -12.60 7.65
CA LEU A 95 -15.74 -12.26 7.64
C LEU A 95 -16.08 -11.02 8.50
N LYS A 96 -15.24 -10.72 9.49
CA LYS A 96 -15.42 -9.55 10.37
C LYS A 96 -14.26 -8.59 10.19
N ILE A 97 -14.55 -7.32 10.00
CA ILE A 97 -13.54 -6.28 9.83
C ILE A 97 -13.44 -5.47 11.13
N LYS A 98 -12.31 -5.54 11.80
CA LYS A 98 -11.94 -4.70 12.93
C LYS A 98 -11.03 -3.57 12.44
N TYR A 99 -11.15 -2.39 13.01
CA TYR A 99 -10.32 -1.23 12.69
C TYR A 99 -9.37 -0.92 13.83
N GLY A 100 -8.24 -0.33 13.50
CA GLY A 100 -7.25 0.14 14.43
C GLY A 100 -5.93 -0.61 14.34
N PHE A 101 -4.93 -0.25 15.15
CA PHE A 101 -3.65 -0.95 15.30
C PHE A 101 -3.84 -2.19 16.19
N ASN A 102 -3.96 -3.37 15.61
CA ASN A 102 -4.07 -4.62 16.35
C ASN A 102 -3.35 -5.74 15.59
N GLU A 103 -2.59 -6.59 16.27
CA GLU A 103 -1.83 -7.69 15.65
C GLU A 103 -2.70 -8.73 14.92
N ASN A 104 -3.99 -8.77 15.23
CA ASN A 104 -4.98 -9.66 14.63
C ASN A 104 -5.83 -8.98 13.56
N TYR A 105 -5.22 -8.11 12.73
CA TYR A 105 -5.95 -7.45 11.65
C TYR A 105 -6.53 -8.43 10.66
N GLU A 106 -7.77 -8.15 10.36
CA GLU A 106 -8.53 -8.81 9.33
C GLU A 106 -8.02 -8.40 7.97
N SER A 107 -7.82 -9.38 7.12
CA SER A 107 -7.49 -9.19 5.71
C SER A 107 -8.71 -9.52 4.86
N TYR A 108 -8.82 -8.83 3.74
CA TYR A 108 -9.84 -9.08 2.72
C TYR A 108 -9.20 -9.13 1.33
N ASN A 109 -7.99 -9.64 1.26
CA ASN A 109 -7.25 -9.75 0.00
C ASN A 109 -7.10 -11.22 -0.42
N ASP A 110 -7.30 -11.47 -1.71
CA ASP A 110 -6.92 -12.70 -2.40
C ASP A 110 -5.78 -12.36 -3.36
N LEU A 111 -4.58 -12.76 -3.01
CA LEU A 111 -3.37 -12.48 -3.78
C LEU A 111 -3.38 -13.12 -5.19
N ARG A 112 -4.26 -14.09 -5.45
CA ARG A 112 -4.47 -14.64 -6.81
C ARG A 112 -5.15 -13.61 -7.70
N GLU A 113 -6.15 -12.89 -7.18
CA GLU A 113 -6.80 -11.81 -7.91
C GLU A 113 -5.84 -10.63 -8.14
N THR A 114 -4.96 -10.32 -7.18
CA THR A 114 -3.87 -9.34 -7.36
C THR A 114 -2.99 -9.73 -8.56
N LYS A 115 -2.51 -10.99 -8.59
CA LYS A 115 -1.66 -11.47 -9.70
C LYS A 115 -2.38 -11.43 -11.05
N LYS A 116 -3.65 -11.82 -11.08
CA LYS A 116 -4.49 -11.80 -12.27
C LYS A 116 -4.71 -10.37 -12.77
N LEU A 117 -5.06 -9.43 -11.87
CA LEU A 117 -5.26 -8.03 -12.22
C LEU A 117 -4.00 -7.42 -12.85
N LEU A 118 -2.85 -7.61 -12.23
CA LEU A 118 -1.58 -7.09 -12.74
C LEU A 118 -1.21 -7.71 -14.08
N SER A 119 -1.39 -9.02 -14.25
CA SER A 119 -1.09 -9.68 -15.52
C SER A 119 -2.03 -9.29 -16.66
N ASN A 120 -3.27 -8.90 -16.35
CA ASN A 120 -4.22 -8.36 -17.33
C ASN A 120 -3.93 -6.90 -17.70
N ASN A 121 -3.03 -6.23 -16.97
CA ASN A 121 -2.57 -4.86 -17.20
C ASN A 121 -1.08 -4.83 -17.59
N ASP A 122 -0.69 -5.69 -18.51
CA ASP A 122 0.61 -5.73 -19.21
C ASP A 122 1.84 -5.98 -18.32
N ILE A 123 1.65 -6.42 -17.07
CA ILE A 123 2.77 -6.88 -16.24
C ILE A 123 2.97 -8.38 -16.46
N LYS A 124 4.16 -8.78 -16.93
CA LYS A 124 4.48 -10.17 -17.20
C LYS A 124 4.36 -11.03 -15.94
N LYS A 125 3.71 -12.19 -16.06
CA LYS A 125 3.44 -13.10 -14.93
C LYS A 125 4.71 -13.56 -14.20
N GLU A 126 5.81 -13.73 -14.90
CA GLU A 126 7.13 -14.07 -14.36
C GLU A 126 7.77 -12.95 -13.54
N ASN A 127 7.30 -11.73 -13.70
CA ASN A 127 7.76 -10.55 -12.94
C ASN A 127 6.89 -10.25 -11.72
N ILE A 128 5.83 -11.00 -11.47
CA ILE A 128 4.91 -10.80 -10.34
C ILE A 128 5.18 -11.87 -9.27
N PHE A 129 5.84 -11.47 -8.20
CA PHE A 129 6.19 -12.30 -7.05
C PHE A 129 5.22 -12.02 -5.90
N ILE A 130 4.27 -12.92 -5.70
CA ILE A 130 3.27 -12.84 -4.64
C ILE A 130 3.81 -13.44 -3.36
N ILE A 131 3.74 -12.73 -2.25
CA ILE A 131 4.29 -13.11 -0.95
C ILE A 131 3.21 -12.97 0.12
N ASP A 132 2.85 -14.08 0.74
CA ASP A 132 1.91 -14.10 1.85
C ASP A 132 2.60 -13.61 3.14
N ALA A 133 2.09 -12.52 3.71
CA ALA A 133 2.65 -11.87 4.90
C ALA A 133 2.60 -12.74 6.18
N ASP A 134 1.75 -13.77 6.18
CA ASP A 134 1.63 -14.72 7.30
C ASP A 134 2.63 -15.89 7.16
N LYS A 135 3.44 -15.93 6.08
CA LYS A 135 4.48 -16.93 5.84
C LYS A 135 5.89 -16.34 5.94
N GLN A 136 6.88 -17.22 5.90
CA GLN A 136 8.28 -16.78 5.83
C GLN A 136 8.53 -16.03 4.52
N ILE A 137 9.04 -14.80 4.64
CA ILE A 137 9.34 -13.93 3.51
C ILE A 137 10.79 -14.13 3.08
N ASN A 138 11.00 -14.64 1.86
CA ASN A 138 12.31 -14.75 1.24
C ASN A 138 12.31 -13.97 -0.08
N ILE A 139 13.25 -13.04 -0.20
CA ILE A 139 13.47 -12.24 -1.42
C ILE A 139 14.98 -12.29 -1.71
N ASP A 140 15.34 -12.90 -2.84
CA ASP A 140 16.72 -13.06 -3.29
C ASP A 140 17.14 -11.99 -4.32
N TYR A 141 16.40 -10.89 -4.35
CA TYR A 141 16.65 -9.74 -5.22
C TYR A 141 16.96 -8.51 -4.39
N THR A 142 17.79 -7.64 -4.93
CA THR A 142 18.03 -6.32 -4.33
C THR A 142 16.90 -5.36 -4.70
N ILE A 143 16.22 -4.82 -3.73
CA ILE A 143 15.10 -3.89 -3.90
C ILE A 143 15.60 -2.45 -3.96
N GLU A 144 15.08 -1.67 -4.90
CA GLU A 144 15.49 -0.29 -5.17
C GLU A 144 14.39 0.71 -4.84
N LEU A 145 13.12 0.27 -4.84
CA LEU A 145 11.97 1.05 -4.39
C LEU A 145 11.10 0.20 -3.47
N VAL A 146 10.84 0.71 -2.28
CA VAL A 146 9.83 0.18 -1.35
C VAL A 146 8.67 1.14 -1.27
N ILE A 147 7.46 0.65 -1.52
CA ILE A 147 6.23 1.41 -1.30
C ILE A 147 5.33 0.70 -0.30
N SER A 148 4.54 1.49 0.44
CA SER A 148 3.51 0.94 1.32
C SER A 148 2.43 2.00 1.57
N LEU A 149 1.37 1.97 0.79
CA LEU A 149 0.28 2.93 0.92
C LEU A 149 -0.79 2.41 1.87
N LYS A 150 -1.00 3.15 2.98
CA LYS A 150 -1.98 2.84 4.02
C LYS A 150 -1.81 1.41 4.61
N SER A 151 -0.55 0.93 4.72
CA SER A 151 -0.24 -0.38 5.33
C SER A 151 0.90 -0.30 6.34
N MET A 152 2.18 -0.42 5.94
CA MET A 152 3.32 -0.27 6.83
C MET A 152 3.40 1.17 7.37
N GLY A 153 3.46 1.34 8.70
CA GLY A 153 3.41 2.64 9.35
C GLY A 153 1.99 3.20 9.52
N TYR A 154 1.00 2.61 8.87
CA TYR A 154 -0.40 3.00 8.96
C TYR A 154 -1.23 1.95 9.71
N HIS A 155 -1.40 0.74 9.18
CA HIS A 155 -2.09 -0.37 9.86
C HIS A 155 -1.13 -1.27 10.62
N TYR A 156 0.11 -1.39 10.18
CA TYR A 156 1.14 -2.23 10.79
C TYR A 156 2.35 -1.41 11.21
N PRO A 157 2.98 -1.71 12.36
CA PRO A 157 4.22 -1.08 12.77
C PRO A 157 5.31 -1.30 11.70
N TYR A 158 5.97 -0.22 11.26
CA TYR A 158 7.04 -0.30 10.27
C TYR A 158 8.23 -1.12 10.80
N GLU A 159 8.42 -1.15 12.11
CA GLU A 159 9.47 -1.91 12.80
C GLU A 159 9.42 -3.41 12.47
N LYS A 160 8.22 -3.94 12.24
CA LYS A 160 8.03 -5.34 11.82
C LYS A 160 8.78 -5.68 10.54
N TYR A 161 8.90 -4.73 9.64
CA TYR A 161 9.53 -4.93 8.33
C TYR A 161 11.01 -4.50 8.28
N LEU A 162 11.52 -3.76 9.26
CA LEU A 162 12.92 -3.28 9.27
C LEU A 162 13.95 -4.41 9.06
N PRO A 163 13.86 -5.61 9.71
CA PRO A 163 14.80 -6.68 9.47
C PRO A 163 14.82 -7.16 8.01
N LEU A 164 13.64 -7.31 7.41
CA LEU A 164 13.52 -7.65 5.99
C LEU A 164 14.15 -6.56 5.12
N LEU A 165 13.76 -5.30 5.33
CA LEU A 165 14.23 -4.16 4.54
C LEU A 165 15.75 -4.02 4.61
N LYS A 166 16.35 -4.15 5.79
CA LYS A 166 17.82 -4.13 5.96
C LYS A 166 18.51 -5.23 5.14
N LYS A 167 17.88 -6.40 5.01
CA LYS A 167 18.43 -7.54 4.25
C LYS A 167 18.33 -7.34 2.74
N VAL A 168 17.17 -6.88 2.24
CA VAL A 168 16.85 -6.96 0.80
C VAL A 168 17.04 -5.67 0.02
N THR A 169 17.17 -4.50 0.67
CA THR A 169 17.25 -3.23 -0.04
C THR A 169 18.67 -2.84 -0.42
N SER A 170 18.81 -2.12 -1.54
CA SER A 170 20.06 -1.45 -1.93
C SER A 170 20.39 -0.32 -0.94
N LYS A 171 21.62 0.16 -0.96
CA LYS A 171 22.02 1.35 -0.15
C LYS A 171 21.33 2.62 -0.58
N ASP A 172 20.95 2.70 -1.86
CA ASP A 172 20.32 3.87 -2.49
C ASP A 172 18.80 3.64 -2.66
N CYS A 173 18.23 2.64 -1.96
CA CYS A 173 16.80 2.35 -2.01
C CYS A 173 15.99 3.54 -1.53
N THR A 174 14.93 3.86 -2.29
CA THR A 174 13.90 4.83 -1.90
C THR A 174 12.76 4.10 -1.21
N PHE A 175 12.27 4.66 -0.11
CA PHE A 175 11.14 4.17 0.65
C PHE A 175 10.05 5.22 0.68
N ILE A 176 8.83 4.87 0.29
CA ILE A 176 7.66 5.75 0.36
C ILE A 176 6.55 5.01 1.10
N PHE A 177 6.12 5.54 2.23
CA PHE A 177 5.05 4.92 3.01
C PHE A 177 4.25 5.93 3.83
N ASP A 178 3.12 5.49 4.35
CA ASP A 178 2.18 6.32 5.08
C ASP A 178 2.31 6.10 6.60
N LEU A 179 2.35 7.20 7.36
CA LEU A 179 2.22 7.20 8.81
C LEU A 179 0.79 7.59 9.20
N ALA A 180 0.12 6.76 9.99
CA ALA A 180 -1.14 7.12 10.61
C ALA A 180 -0.93 8.23 11.66
N SER A 181 -1.99 8.98 11.98
CA SER A 181 -1.92 10.10 12.95
C SER A 181 -1.37 9.67 14.32
N GLU A 182 -1.70 8.48 14.78
CA GLU A 182 -1.22 7.92 16.03
C GLU A 182 0.30 7.66 16.02
N ARG A 183 0.87 7.57 14.84
CA ARG A 183 2.29 7.28 14.59
C ARG A 183 3.12 8.52 14.21
N TYR A 184 2.56 9.74 14.22
CA TYR A 184 3.31 10.95 13.85
C TYR A 184 4.53 11.21 14.76
N LYS A 185 4.45 10.80 16.03
CA LYS A 185 5.59 10.82 16.95
C LYS A 185 6.78 9.96 16.48
N ASP A 186 6.50 8.94 15.67
CA ASP A 186 7.52 8.03 15.17
C ASP A 186 8.40 8.66 14.09
N PHE A 187 8.02 9.84 13.58
CA PHE A 187 8.84 10.58 12.64
C PHE A 187 10.26 10.84 13.17
N GLU A 188 10.38 11.17 14.46
CA GLU A 188 11.68 11.36 15.11
C GLU A 188 12.42 10.02 15.32
N ILE A 189 11.69 8.92 15.50
CA ILE A 189 12.30 7.58 15.63
C ILE A 189 12.82 7.12 14.25
N LEU A 190 12.07 7.38 13.17
CA LEU A 190 12.48 7.06 11.81
C LEU A 190 13.82 7.71 11.41
N LYS A 191 14.12 8.91 11.91
CA LYS A 191 15.43 9.58 11.73
C LYS A 191 16.62 8.77 12.26
N LYS A 192 16.40 7.83 13.19
CA LYS A 192 17.43 6.90 13.67
C LYS A 192 17.70 5.77 12.68
N HIS A 193 16.73 5.46 11.82
CA HIS A 193 16.82 4.37 10.87
C HIS A 193 17.16 4.83 9.45
N PHE A 194 16.90 6.08 9.11
CA PHE A 194 17.12 6.62 7.76
C PHE A 194 17.95 7.88 7.81
N LYS A 195 18.87 8.03 6.86
CA LYS A 195 19.71 9.24 6.74
C LYS A 195 18.92 10.45 6.29
N GLU A 196 17.95 10.22 5.40
CA GLU A 196 17.08 11.26 4.86
C GLU A 196 15.64 10.87 5.09
N LEU A 197 14.83 11.83 5.48
CA LEU A 197 13.41 11.66 5.78
C LEU A 197 12.67 12.96 5.52
N LYS A 198 11.63 12.91 4.70
CA LYS A 198 10.80 14.07 4.35
C LYS A 198 9.33 13.68 4.26
N VAL A 199 8.44 14.53 4.75
CA VAL A 199 7.01 14.45 4.45
C VAL A 199 6.76 15.01 3.05
N ILE A 200 6.08 14.27 2.19
CA ILE A 200 5.79 14.63 0.80
C ILE A 200 4.30 14.86 0.53
N TYR A 201 3.44 14.41 1.43
CA TYR A 201 2.00 14.60 1.36
C TYR A 201 1.37 14.46 2.74
N GLU A 202 0.37 15.28 3.01
CA GLU A 202 -0.47 15.20 4.22
C GLU A 202 -1.94 15.14 3.81
N GLU A 203 -2.69 14.25 4.43
CA GLU A 203 -4.13 14.11 4.24
C GLU A 203 -4.85 14.43 5.56
N GLU A 204 -5.67 15.47 5.54
CA GLU A 204 -6.53 15.87 6.65
C GLU A 204 -7.94 15.30 6.42
N SER A 205 -8.09 13.99 6.62
CA SER A 205 -9.37 13.28 6.49
C SER A 205 -9.82 12.72 7.86
N ILE A 206 -10.90 11.93 7.84
CA ILE A 206 -11.34 11.17 9.04
C ILE A 206 -10.25 10.21 9.54
N HIS A 207 -9.32 9.82 8.63
CA HIS A 207 -8.15 9.00 8.92
C HIS A 207 -6.90 9.73 8.43
N PRO A 208 -6.42 10.74 9.19
CA PRO A 208 -5.30 11.56 8.78
C PRO A 208 -4.03 10.73 8.59
N LEU A 209 -3.24 11.09 7.59
CA LEU A 209 -1.95 10.46 7.34
C LEU A 209 -0.89 11.47 6.88
N LYS A 210 0.37 11.09 7.11
CA LYS A 210 1.53 11.74 6.50
C LYS A 210 2.25 10.71 5.64
N ARG A 211 2.40 11.01 4.35
CA ARG A 211 3.26 10.22 3.46
C ARG A 211 4.67 10.70 3.59
N VAL A 212 5.57 9.79 3.87
CA VAL A 212 6.99 10.07 4.01
C VAL A 212 7.80 9.42 2.89
N ILE A 213 8.84 10.11 2.46
CA ILE A 213 9.92 9.54 1.66
C ILE A 213 11.18 9.45 2.52
N CYS A 214 11.84 8.30 2.44
CA CYS A 214 13.06 8.02 3.18
C CYS A 214 14.14 7.46 2.23
N SER A 215 15.40 7.71 2.56
CA SER A 215 16.55 7.09 1.90
C SER A 215 17.69 6.80 2.88
N GLY A 216 18.67 6.01 2.43
CA GLY A 216 19.85 5.68 3.24
C GLY A 216 19.53 4.90 4.50
N LEU A 217 18.80 3.79 4.39
CA LEU A 217 18.48 2.90 5.52
C LEU A 217 19.76 2.44 6.21
N ILE A 218 19.87 2.70 7.52
CA ILE A 218 21.01 2.36 8.36
C ILE A 218 20.89 0.88 8.73
N LYS A 219 21.83 0.06 8.23
CA LYS A 219 21.77 -1.41 8.37
C LYS A 219 22.33 -1.91 9.70
N ASN A 220 23.19 -1.14 10.33
CA ASN A 220 24.01 -1.55 11.51
C ASN A 220 23.51 -0.97 12.85
N ILE A 221 22.22 -0.77 12.98
CA ILE A 221 21.60 -0.41 14.27
C ILE A 221 20.78 -1.55 14.80
#